data_0777bc67578c7cdedb572e24a412940c
#
_entry.id   0777bc67578c7cdedb572e24a412940c
#
_cell.length_a   1.000
_cell.length_b   1.000
_cell.length_c   1.000
_cell.angle_alpha   90.00
_cell.angle_beta   90.00
_cell.angle_gamma   90.00
#
_symmetry.space_group_name_H-M   'P 1'
#
loop_
_entity.id
_entity.type
_entity.pdbx_description
1 polymer ?
#
loop_
_entity_poly.entity_id
_entity_poly.type
_entity_poly.pdbx_seq_one_letter_code
_entity_poly.pdbx_strand_id
1 'polypeptide(L)'
;MALWSTKRRFIYGGSVFLVLFIVLILLIWNLFYKAPTCSDRIKNGDETGIDCGGSCLNLCTTDTLTPIVLWSKTFNISGDVYNAVAFVENPNINSENKKATYQFRIYDSENKLITVKEGVTSIPKNKKFAVFETGIILKNDKPKSTDFKFLSFDPWQKNTIKEPEISLKYGTIAFATTTPSLTGTISNKSLQNIPSTELVVIVLDNKENAIGVSRTFIDNLLRNSSQDFVFTWQKPFIEDISVINVIYSFINP
;
A
#
# COMPACT_ATOMS: atom_id res chain seq x y z
N MET A 1 -3.81 -75.63 -32.26
CA MET A 1 -2.51 -74.88 -32.34
C MET A 1 -2.81 -73.57 -33.06
N ALA A 2 -2.80 -72.44 -32.38
CA ALA A 2 -2.93 -71.18 -33.08
C ALA A 2 -1.73 -70.97 -33.99
N LEU A 3 -1.98 -70.83 -35.31
CA LEU A 3 -0.95 -70.69 -36.34
C LEU A 3 -0.02 -69.48 -35.93
N TRP A 4 1.29 -69.70 -36.03
CA TRP A 4 2.32 -68.71 -35.69
C TRP A 4 2.10 -67.30 -36.32
N SER A 5 1.51 -67.25 -37.51
CA SER A 5 1.06 -66.03 -38.20
C SER A 5 -0.04 -65.25 -37.46
N THR A 6 -0.98 -65.96 -36.83
CA THR A 6 -2.07 -65.36 -36.07
C THR A 6 -1.53 -64.68 -34.79
N LYS A 7 -0.58 -65.33 -34.09
CA LYS A 7 0.05 -64.77 -32.89
C LYS A 7 0.83 -63.47 -33.19
N ARG A 8 1.54 -63.42 -34.34
CA ARG A 8 2.24 -62.20 -34.77
C ARG A 8 1.27 -61.06 -35.12
N ARG A 9 0.17 -61.38 -35.81
CA ARG A 9 -0.88 -60.37 -36.15
C ARG A 9 -1.47 -59.77 -34.89
N PHE A 10 -1.73 -60.53 -33.85
CA PHE A 10 -2.23 -60.02 -32.58
C PHE A 10 -1.16 -59.18 -31.84
N ILE A 11 0.12 -59.58 -31.88
CA ILE A 11 1.18 -58.82 -31.25
C ILE A 11 1.37 -57.45 -31.97
N TYR A 12 1.51 -57.44 -33.29
CA TYR A 12 1.70 -56.20 -34.04
C TYR A 12 0.41 -55.31 -34.05
N GLY A 13 -0.76 -55.91 -34.22
CA GLY A 13 -2.02 -55.18 -34.15
C GLY A 13 -2.25 -54.60 -32.74
N GLY A 14 -1.99 -55.38 -31.71
CA GLY A 14 -2.09 -54.91 -30.31
C GLY A 14 -1.10 -53.81 -29.97
N SER A 15 0.16 -53.92 -30.47
CA SER A 15 1.15 -52.85 -30.23
C SER A 15 0.79 -51.53 -30.94
N VAL A 16 0.30 -51.59 -32.19
CA VAL A 16 -0.15 -50.39 -32.91
C VAL A 16 -1.36 -49.79 -32.22
N PHE A 17 -2.33 -50.62 -31.79
CA PHE A 17 -3.50 -50.13 -31.05
C PHE A 17 -3.09 -49.46 -29.73
N LEU A 18 -2.17 -50.07 -28.99
CA LEU A 18 -1.67 -49.50 -27.73
C LEU A 18 -1.01 -48.14 -27.95
N VAL A 19 -0.17 -48.01 -28.98
CA VAL A 19 0.47 -46.70 -29.30
C VAL A 19 -0.55 -45.67 -29.68
N LEU A 20 -1.52 -46.01 -30.54
CA LEU A 20 -2.61 -45.08 -30.93
C LEU A 20 -3.46 -44.68 -29.73
N PHE A 21 -3.74 -45.60 -28.81
CA PHE A 21 -4.50 -45.33 -27.59
C PHE A 21 -3.74 -44.39 -26.64
N ILE A 22 -2.43 -44.61 -26.47
CA ILE A 22 -1.59 -43.68 -25.68
C ILE A 22 -1.55 -42.28 -26.31
N VAL A 23 -1.37 -42.21 -27.64
CA VAL A 23 -1.41 -40.90 -28.34
C VAL A 23 -2.76 -40.21 -28.18
N LEU A 24 -3.84 -40.97 -28.27
CA LEU A 24 -5.19 -40.42 -28.04
C LEU A 24 -5.38 -39.89 -26.62
N ILE A 25 -4.91 -40.63 -25.61
CA ILE A 25 -4.93 -40.19 -24.21
C ILE A 25 -4.13 -38.91 -24.03
N LEU A 26 -2.91 -38.83 -24.59
CA LEU A 26 -2.07 -37.65 -24.53
C LEU A 26 -2.69 -36.44 -25.22
N LEU A 27 -3.37 -36.65 -26.36
CA LEU A 27 -4.12 -35.59 -27.04
C LEU A 27 -5.31 -35.10 -26.21
N ILE A 28 -6.09 -36.01 -25.63
CA ILE A 28 -7.20 -35.68 -24.75
C ILE A 28 -6.68 -34.92 -23.53
N TRP A 29 -5.60 -35.41 -22.91
CA TRP A 29 -4.96 -34.75 -21.77
C TRP A 29 -4.54 -33.31 -22.14
N ASN A 30 -3.84 -33.12 -23.26
CA ASN A 30 -3.40 -31.79 -23.70
C ASN A 30 -4.56 -30.83 -24.01
N LEU A 31 -5.69 -31.36 -24.54
CA LEU A 31 -6.87 -30.56 -24.83
C LEU A 31 -7.67 -30.15 -23.57
N PHE A 32 -7.69 -31.01 -22.55
CA PHE A 32 -8.51 -30.80 -21.35
C PHE A 32 -7.72 -30.34 -20.14
N TYR A 33 -6.42 -30.64 -20.07
CA TYR A 33 -5.59 -30.22 -18.97
C TYR A 33 -5.13 -28.77 -19.17
N LYS A 34 -5.73 -27.86 -18.39
CA LYS A 34 -5.20 -26.49 -18.22
C LYS A 34 -4.37 -26.46 -16.95
N ALA A 35 -3.11 -26.03 -17.07
CA ALA A 35 -2.28 -25.80 -15.90
C ALA A 35 -2.96 -24.73 -15.01
N PRO A 36 -2.99 -24.93 -13.68
CA PRO A 36 -3.53 -23.94 -12.75
C PRO A 36 -2.83 -22.60 -12.92
N THR A 37 -3.60 -21.51 -13.01
CA THR A 37 -3.07 -20.14 -13.08
C THR A 37 -3.88 -19.24 -12.17
N CYS A 38 -3.23 -18.24 -11.59
CA CYS A 38 -3.88 -17.26 -10.71
C CYS A 38 -4.73 -16.21 -11.45
N SER A 39 -5.28 -16.53 -12.63
CA SER A 39 -6.07 -15.61 -13.44
C SER A 39 -7.04 -16.31 -14.41
N ASP A 40 -7.38 -17.58 -14.14
CA ASP A 40 -8.24 -18.38 -15.01
C ASP A 40 -9.71 -18.45 -14.55
N ARG A 41 -10.03 -17.77 -13.45
CA ARG A 41 -11.33 -17.70 -12.79
C ARG A 41 -11.83 -19.06 -12.27
N ILE A 42 -10.92 -19.96 -12.01
CA ILE A 42 -11.22 -21.30 -11.50
C ILE A 42 -10.37 -21.51 -10.27
N LYS A 43 -10.99 -21.87 -9.14
CA LYS A 43 -10.24 -22.29 -7.96
C LYS A 43 -9.55 -23.64 -8.24
N ASN A 44 -8.25 -23.62 -8.46
CA ASN A 44 -7.44 -24.82 -8.75
C ASN A 44 -6.03 -24.71 -8.11
N GLY A 45 -5.20 -25.73 -8.30
CA GLY A 45 -3.87 -25.77 -7.69
C GLY A 45 -3.91 -25.68 -6.16
N ASP A 46 -3.16 -24.73 -5.59
CA ASP A 46 -3.07 -24.48 -4.14
C ASP A 46 -3.82 -23.21 -3.72
N GLU A 47 -4.68 -22.66 -4.56
CA GLU A 47 -5.46 -21.48 -4.27
C GLU A 47 -6.42 -21.68 -3.10
N THR A 48 -6.53 -20.66 -2.23
CA THR A 48 -7.52 -20.65 -1.14
C THR A 48 -8.88 -20.12 -1.60
N GLY A 49 -8.92 -19.27 -2.61
CA GLY A 49 -10.10 -18.77 -3.29
C GLY A 49 -9.91 -18.78 -4.81
N ILE A 50 -10.82 -18.20 -5.58
CA ILE A 50 -10.70 -18.07 -7.04
C ILE A 50 -9.63 -17.02 -7.35
N ASP A 51 -8.56 -17.40 -8.07
CA ASP A 51 -7.45 -16.53 -8.47
C ASP A 51 -6.76 -15.80 -7.29
N CYS A 52 -6.82 -16.36 -6.08
CA CYS A 52 -6.22 -15.75 -4.90
C CYS A 52 -5.77 -16.77 -3.85
N GLY A 53 -4.80 -16.34 -3.02
CA GLY A 53 -4.23 -17.17 -1.95
C GLY A 53 -3.22 -18.20 -2.46
N GLY A 54 -2.82 -19.14 -1.61
CA GLY A 54 -1.83 -20.16 -1.96
C GLY A 54 -0.53 -19.54 -2.52
N SER A 55 -0.09 -19.98 -3.68
CA SER A 55 1.08 -19.46 -4.41
C SER A 55 0.80 -18.17 -5.18
N CYS A 56 -0.45 -17.75 -5.30
CA CYS A 56 -0.83 -16.55 -6.03
C CYS A 56 -0.30 -15.27 -5.36
N LEU A 57 0.04 -14.27 -6.20
CA LEU A 57 0.44 -12.94 -5.72
C LEU A 57 -0.72 -12.25 -4.99
N ASN A 58 -1.94 -12.37 -5.54
CA ASN A 58 -3.13 -11.80 -4.94
C ASN A 58 -3.56 -12.61 -3.72
N LEU A 59 -3.87 -11.92 -2.63
CA LEU A 59 -4.47 -12.48 -1.43
C LEU A 59 -5.99 -12.48 -1.55
N CYS A 60 -6.63 -13.48 -0.98
CA CYS A 60 -8.08 -13.43 -0.82
C CYS A 60 -8.45 -12.38 0.24
N THR A 61 -9.62 -11.76 0.10
CA THR A 61 -10.09 -10.73 1.05
C THR A 61 -10.24 -11.27 2.48
N THR A 62 -10.48 -12.56 2.63
CA THR A 62 -10.52 -13.26 3.94
C THR A 62 -9.17 -13.35 4.63
N ASP A 63 -8.08 -13.21 3.89
CA ASP A 63 -6.71 -13.39 4.38
C ASP A 63 -6.05 -12.04 4.75
N THR A 64 -6.80 -10.94 4.67
CA THR A 64 -6.30 -9.60 4.96
C THR A 64 -7.16 -8.88 6.00
N LEU A 65 -6.50 -8.09 6.82
CA LEU A 65 -7.14 -7.21 7.80
C LEU A 65 -7.38 -5.83 7.18
N THR A 66 -8.49 -5.22 7.54
CA THR A 66 -8.78 -3.84 7.13
C THR A 66 -7.81 -2.88 7.82
N PRO A 67 -7.24 -1.89 7.11
CA PRO A 67 -6.41 -0.85 7.71
C PRO A 67 -7.16 -0.09 8.80
N ILE A 68 -6.44 0.27 9.87
CA ILE A 68 -6.98 0.94 11.05
C ILE A 68 -6.74 2.44 10.91
N VAL A 69 -7.79 3.23 10.90
CA VAL A 69 -7.69 4.69 10.95
C VAL A 69 -7.44 5.11 12.41
N LEU A 70 -6.24 5.61 12.69
CA LEU A 70 -5.86 6.03 14.04
C LEU A 70 -6.47 7.39 14.37
N TRP A 71 -6.42 8.32 13.42
CA TRP A 71 -7.11 9.62 13.49
C TRP A 71 -7.20 10.24 12.09
N SER A 72 -8.13 11.21 11.95
CA SER A 72 -8.20 12.10 10.79
C SER A 72 -8.46 13.53 11.25
N LYS A 73 -7.79 14.50 10.60
CA LYS A 73 -7.86 15.91 10.99
C LYS A 73 -7.60 16.82 9.81
N THR A 74 -8.22 18.00 9.84
CA THR A 74 -7.97 19.09 8.90
C THR A 74 -7.07 20.14 9.54
N PHE A 75 -6.00 20.53 8.83
CA PHE A 75 -5.04 21.54 9.26
C PHE A 75 -5.16 22.77 8.38
N ASN A 76 -5.29 23.96 8.99
CA ASN A 76 -5.26 25.22 8.26
C ASN A 76 -3.82 25.54 7.87
N ILE A 77 -3.58 25.79 6.59
CA ILE A 77 -2.26 26.09 6.05
C ILE A 77 -2.07 27.61 5.96
N SER A 78 -2.97 28.30 5.24
CA SER A 78 -2.92 29.76 5.07
C SER A 78 -4.28 30.27 4.64
N GLY A 79 -4.78 31.34 5.24
CA GLY A 79 -6.09 31.88 4.91
C GLY A 79 -7.18 30.80 4.96
N ASP A 80 -7.87 30.62 3.84
CA ASP A 80 -8.94 29.61 3.67
C ASP A 80 -8.43 28.26 3.11
N VAL A 81 -7.13 28.08 3.02
CA VAL A 81 -6.51 26.84 2.49
C VAL A 81 -6.22 25.86 3.62
N TYR A 82 -6.69 24.64 3.43
CA TYR A 82 -6.56 23.55 4.40
C TYR A 82 -5.99 22.29 3.74
N ASN A 83 -5.36 21.46 4.55
CA ASN A 83 -5.02 20.08 4.21
C ASN A 83 -5.79 19.14 5.14
N ALA A 84 -6.39 18.09 4.60
CA ALA A 84 -6.94 16.98 5.38
C ALA A 84 -5.92 15.84 5.41
N VAL A 85 -5.74 15.27 6.60
CA VAL A 85 -4.78 14.19 6.82
C VAL A 85 -5.45 13.08 7.62
N ALA A 86 -5.25 11.84 7.21
CA ALA A 86 -5.59 10.65 7.98
C ALA A 86 -4.31 9.87 8.30
N PHE A 87 -4.15 9.50 9.55
CA PHE A 87 -3.06 8.63 9.99
C PHE A 87 -3.60 7.22 10.14
N VAL A 88 -3.02 6.31 9.42
CA VAL A 88 -3.55 4.96 9.20
C VAL A 88 -2.47 3.93 9.51
N GLU A 89 -2.88 2.79 10.03
CA GLU A 89 -2.02 1.63 10.24
C GLU A 89 -2.49 0.47 9.36
N ASN A 90 -1.56 -0.12 8.61
CA ASN A 90 -1.78 -1.40 7.97
C ASN A 90 -1.24 -2.51 8.87
N PRO A 91 -2.10 -3.33 9.51
CA PRO A 91 -1.67 -4.42 10.39
C PRO A 91 -1.17 -5.66 9.63
N ASN A 92 -1.31 -5.67 8.31
CA ASN A 92 -0.93 -6.82 7.50
C ASN A 92 0.59 -6.87 7.29
N ILE A 93 1.25 -7.87 7.87
CA ILE A 93 2.72 -7.97 7.92
C ILE A 93 3.35 -8.14 6.53
N ASN A 94 2.73 -8.94 5.67
CA ASN A 94 3.27 -9.35 4.37
C ASN A 94 2.37 -8.97 3.20
N SER A 95 1.51 -7.99 3.37
CA SER A 95 0.62 -7.57 2.28
C SER A 95 0.47 -6.06 2.18
N GLU A 96 0.44 -5.61 0.95
CA GLU A 96 0.24 -4.24 0.52
C GLU A 96 -0.98 -4.13 -0.38
N ASN A 97 -1.51 -2.93 -0.50
CA ASN A 97 -2.52 -2.60 -1.50
C ASN A 97 -2.01 -1.47 -2.38
N LYS A 98 -1.95 -1.69 -3.69
CA LYS A 98 -1.38 -0.69 -4.60
C LYS A 98 -2.32 0.45 -4.92
N LYS A 99 -3.63 0.21 -4.74
CA LYS A 99 -4.65 1.21 -5.06
C LYS A 99 -5.88 1.04 -4.19
N ALA A 100 -5.98 1.88 -3.18
CA ALA A 100 -7.15 2.01 -2.33
C ALA A 100 -7.82 3.35 -2.58
N THR A 101 -9.12 3.36 -2.82
CA THR A 101 -9.90 4.58 -2.95
C THR A 101 -10.37 5.02 -1.57
N TYR A 102 -10.23 6.30 -1.28
CA TYR A 102 -10.62 6.86 0.01
C TYR A 102 -11.50 8.09 -0.13
N GLN A 103 -12.11 8.48 0.98
CA GLN A 103 -12.96 9.66 1.10
C GLN A 103 -12.68 10.37 2.43
N PHE A 104 -12.45 11.69 2.35
CA PHE A 104 -12.53 12.61 3.48
C PHE A 104 -13.86 13.31 3.48
N ARG A 105 -14.47 13.44 4.66
CA ARG A 105 -15.65 14.25 4.92
C ARG A 105 -15.30 15.29 5.98
N ILE A 106 -15.50 16.55 5.68
CA ILE A 106 -15.14 17.66 6.55
C ILE A 106 -16.41 18.34 7.03
N TYR A 107 -16.52 18.54 8.33
CA TYR A 107 -17.72 19.07 8.99
C TYR A 107 -17.38 20.32 9.80
N ASP A 108 -18.36 21.21 9.94
CA ASP A 108 -18.32 22.39 10.81
C ASP A 108 -18.64 22.06 12.28
N SER A 109 -18.77 23.12 13.11
CA SER A 109 -19.11 23.00 14.53
C SER A 109 -20.54 22.49 14.80
N GLU A 110 -21.43 22.57 13.82
CA GLU A 110 -22.82 22.11 13.90
C GLU A 110 -23.01 20.71 13.31
N ASN A 111 -21.90 20.02 13.00
CA ASN A 111 -21.87 18.72 12.29
C ASN A 111 -22.49 18.76 10.88
N LYS A 112 -22.57 19.93 10.27
CA LYS A 112 -22.98 20.08 8.88
C LYS A 112 -21.80 19.76 7.98
N LEU A 113 -22.03 18.98 6.93
CA LEU A 113 -21.02 18.63 5.94
C LEU A 113 -20.63 19.87 5.11
N ILE A 114 -19.36 20.27 5.20
CA ILE A 114 -18.78 21.36 4.41
C ILE A 114 -18.39 20.84 3.02
N THR A 115 -17.61 19.77 2.98
CA THR A 115 -17.09 19.23 1.72
C THR A 115 -16.72 17.75 1.83
N VAL A 116 -16.65 17.11 0.67
CA VAL A 116 -16.16 15.75 0.49
C VAL A 116 -14.99 15.78 -0.47
N LYS A 117 -13.92 15.06 -0.17
CA LYS A 117 -12.78 14.84 -1.04
C LYS A 117 -12.54 13.35 -1.20
N GLU A 118 -12.34 12.92 -2.42
CA GLU A 118 -12.01 11.54 -2.75
C GLU A 118 -10.69 11.48 -3.48
N GLY A 119 -9.97 10.40 -3.25
CA GLY A 119 -8.68 10.18 -3.88
C GLY A 119 -8.29 8.71 -3.85
N VAL A 120 -7.07 8.48 -4.29
CA VAL A 120 -6.47 7.14 -4.36
C VAL A 120 -5.12 7.17 -3.66
N THR A 121 -4.83 6.13 -2.90
CA THR A 121 -3.54 5.96 -2.23
C THR A 121 -3.09 4.50 -2.31
N SER A 122 -1.79 4.27 -2.13
CA SER A 122 -1.25 2.94 -1.86
C SER A 122 -1.19 2.71 -0.35
N ILE A 123 -1.27 1.44 0.06
CA ILE A 123 -1.18 1.02 1.46
C ILE A 123 0.06 0.17 1.61
N PRO A 124 1.13 0.69 2.22
CA PRO A 124 2.36 -0.06 2.44
C PRO A 124 2.14 -1.18 3.46
N LYS A 125 2.91 -2.27 3.36
CA LYS A 125 2.81 -3.40 4.30
C LYS A 125 3.31 -3.00 5.69
N ASN A 126 2.67 -3.52 6.73
CA ASN A 126 3.14 -3.49 8.12
C ASN A 126 3.63 -2.11 8.60
N LYS A 127 2.92 -1.04 8.22
CA LYS A 127 3.35 0.33 8.53
C LYS A 127 2.19 1.22 8.95
N LYS A 128 2.57 2.25 9.72
CA LYS A 128 1.77 3.47 9.84
C LYS A 128 2.16 4.42 8.71
N PHE A 129 1.17 5.01 8.09
CA PHE A 129 1.33 5.94 6.97
C PHE A 129 0.27 7.04 7.05
N ALA A 130 0.47 8.11 6.31
CA ALA A 130 -0.46 9.21 6.27
C ALA A 130 -1.06 9.36 4.86
N VAL A 131 -2.36 9.63 4.82
CA VAL A 131 -3.08 9.96 3.58
C VAL A 131 -3.38 11.45 3.61
N PHE A 132 -3.06 12.15 2.51
CA PHE A 132 -3.20 13.60 2.41
C PHE A 132 -4.16 13.99 1.29
N GLU A 133 -5.05 14.93 1.61
CA GLU A 133 -5.71 15.81 0.65
C GLU A 133 -5.24 17.23 0.86
N THR A 134 -4.67 17.84 -0.16
CA THR A 134 -4.03 19.15 -0.06
C THR A 134 -4.80 20.22 -0.82
N GLY A 135 -4.66 21.50 -0.39
CA GLY A 135 -5.19 22.62 -1.14
C GLY A 135 -6.73 22.70 -1.10
N ILE A 136 -7.36 22.26 -0.03
CA ILE A 136 -8.80 22.34 0.16
C ILE A 136 -9.15 23.81 0.49
N ILE A 137 -9.93 24.46 -0.35
CA ILE A 137 -10.37 25.84 -0.14
C ILE A 137 -11.74 25.80 0.52
N LEU A 138 -11.83 26.33 1.76
CA LEU A 138 -13.06 26.41 2.54
C LEU A 138 -13.41 27.88 2.77
N LYS A 139 -14.10 28.50 1.79
CA LYS A 139 -14.52 29.89 1.89
C LYS A 139 -15.54 30.05 3.02
N ASN A 140 -15.20 30.88 4.03
CA ASN A 140 -16.06 31.23 5.18
C ASN A 140 -16.44 30.06 6.12
N ASP A 141 -16.08 28.81 5.79
CA ASP A 141 -16.38 27.64 6.62
C ASP A 141 -15.15 27.28 7.47
N LYS A 142 -15.39 27.07 8.76
CA LYS A 142 -14.33 26.62 9.69
C LYS A 142 -14.50 25.14 9.99
N PRO A 143 -13.59 24.28 9.52
CA PRO A 143 -13.66 22.86 9.81
C PRO A 143 -13.46 22.59 11.29
N LYS A 144 -14.30 21.73 11.86
CA LYS A 144 -14.24 21.30 13.26
C LYS A 144 -13.88 19.83 13.39
N SER A 145 -14.46 18.99 12.56
CA SER A 145 -14.19 17.55 12.55
C SER A 145 -13.96 17.04 11.13
N THR A 146 -13.21 15.96 11.05
CA THR A 146 -12.86 15.32 9.79
C THR A 146 -13.04 13.81 9.95
N ASP A 147 -13.80 13.21 9.05
CA ASP A 147 -13.97 11.77 8.96
C ASP A 147 -13.21 11.25 7.73
N PHE A 148 -12.60 10.07 7.88
CA PHE A 148 -11.88 9.40 6.81
C PHE A 148 -12.30 7.94 6.73
N LYS A 149 -12.51 7.46 5.50
CA LYS A 149 -12.74 6.03 5.27
C LYS A 149 -12.19 5.59 3.92
N PHE A 150 -11.81 4.33 3.83
CA PHE A 150 -11.60 3.67 2.56
C PHE A 150 -12.95 3.29 1.94
N LEU A 151 -13.08 3.49 0.63
CA LEU A 151 -14.28 3.12 -0.14
C LEU A 151 -14.12 1.76 -0.80
N SER A 152 -12.94 1.51 -1.36
CA SER A 152 -12.62 0.26 -2.04
C SER A 152 -11.13 -0.03 -2.01
N PHE A 153 -10.80 -1.28 -2.22
CA PHE A 153 -9.44 -1.78 -2.33
C PHE A 153 -9.30 -2.58 -3.62
N ASP A 154 -8.25 -2.35 -4.38
CA ASP A 154 -7.81 -3.31 -5.39
C ASP A 154 -7.38 -4.62 -4.68
N PRO A 155 -7.17 -5.72 -5.41
CA PRO A 155 -6.68 -6.95 -4.81
C PRO A 155 -5.41 -6.73 -4.00
N TRP A 156 -5.42 -7.20 -2.74
CA TRP A 156 -4.25 -7.18 -1.89
C TRP A 156 -3.18 -8.10 -2.44
N GLN A 157 -1.95 -7.66 -2.38
CA GLN A 157 -0.81 -8.40 -2.92
C GLN A 157 0.15 -8.81 -1.82
N LYS A 158 0.68 -10.03 -1.95
CA LYS A 158 1.80 -10.47 -1.11
C LYS A 158 3.02 -9.61 -1.37
N ASN A 159 3.63 -9.13 -0.31
CA ASN A 159 4.91 -8.46 -0.36
C ASN A 159 5.82 -9.00 0.75
N THR A 160 6.61 -10.01 0.43
CA THR A 160 7.60 -10.63 1.33
C THR A 160 8.99 -10.04 1.14
N ILE A 161 9.17 -9.09 0.22
CA ILE A 161 10.46 -8.44 -0.05
C ILE A 161 10.89 -7.69 1.21
N LYS A 162 12.11 -7.93 1.67
CA LYS A 162 12.69 -7.18 2.79
C LYS A 162 12.85 -5.71 2.37
N GLU A 163 12.32 -4.82 3.19
CA GLU A 163 12.47 -3.39 2.95
C GLU A 163 13.93 -2.94 3.07
N PRO A 164 14.33 -1.92 2.29
CA PRO A 164 15.64 -1.30 2.43
C PRO A 164 15.86 -0.77 3.83
N GLU A 165 17.07 -0.85 4.33
CA GLU A 165 17.44 -0.30 5.63
C GLU A 165 17.61 1.22 5.54
N ILE A 166 16.69 1.95 6.16
CA ILE A 166 16.67 3.41 6.23
C ILE A 166 16.95 3.88 7.64
N SER A 167 17.77 4.91 7.74
CA SER A 167 18.04 5.62 8.99
C SER A 167 17.61 7.07 8.84
N LEU A 168 16.81 7.55 9.80
CA LEU A 168 16.38 8.95 9.88
C LEU A 168 17.08 9.60 11.08
N LYS A 169 17.63 10.79 10.86
CA LYS A 169 18.17 11.67 11.92
C LYS A 169 17.56 13.05 11.72
N TYR A 170 16.95 13.59 12.76
CA TYR A 170 16.36 14.93 12.76
C TYR A 170 16.48 15.58 14.13
N GLY A 171 16.44 16.90 14.13
CA GLY A 171 16.54 17.69 15.34
C GLY A 171 15.18 18.05 15.94
N THR A 172 15.16 19.17 16.63
CA THR A 172 13.95 19.83 17.13
C THR A 172 13.41 20.83 16.10
N ILE A 173 12.16 21.25 16.26
CA ILE A 173 11.58 22.29 15.41
C ILE A 173 12.19 23.64 15.79
N ALA A 174 12.85 24.25 14.82
CA ALA A 174 13.37 25.62 14.93
C ALA A 174 12.26 26.62 14.65
N PHE A 175 12.36 27.82 15.27
CA PHE A 175 11.44 28.96 15.06
C PHE A 175 9.95 28.59 15.22
N ALA A 176 9.63 27.73 16.21
CA ALA A 176 8.27 27.20 16.42
C ALA A 176 7.19 28.29 16.55
N THR A 177 7.55 29.45 17.06
CA THR A 177 6.62 30.59 17.31
C THR A 177 6.53 31.58 16.15
N THR A 178 7.29 31.38 15.07
CA THR A 178 7.30 32.30 13.91
C THR A 178 7.10 31.53 12.60
N THR A 179 8.16 30.95 12.09
CA THR A 179 8.20 30.16 10.83
C THR A 179 8.78 28.78 11.10
N PRO A 180 7.98 27.84 11.61
CA PRO A 180 8.50 26.57 12.06
C PRO A 180 9.16 25.79 10.93
N SER A 181 10.30 25.19 11.25
CA SER A 181 11.01 24.29 10.34
C SER A 181 11.68 23.15 11.09
N LEU A 182 11.72 22.00 10.47
CA LEU A 182 12.42 20.81 10.94
C LEU A 182 13.35 20.32 9.83
N THR A 183 14.62 20.24 10.14
CA THR A 183 15.63 19.68 9.25
C THR A 183 16.08 18.30 9.72
N GLY A 184 16.46 17.46 8.78
CA GLY A 184 17.00 16.15 9.07
C GLY A 184 17.69 15.53 7.87
N THR A 185 18.22 14.34 8.07
CA THR A 185 18.93 13.57 7.06
C THR A 185 18.34 12.17 7.00
N ILE A 186 18.00 11.72 5.80
CA ILE A 186 17.65 10.35 5.50
C ILE A 186 18.86 9.62 4.91
N SER A 187 19.14 8.42 5.39
CA SER A 187 20.27 7.61 4.93
C SER A 187 19.77 6.24 4.45
N ASN A 188 20.11 5.90 3.24
CA ASN A 188 19.90 4.55 2.70
C ASN A 188 21.14 3.71 2.98
N LYS A 189 21.03 2.76 3.90
CA LYS A 189 22.09 1.83 4.25
C LYS A 189 22.05 0.52 3.47
N SER A 190 21.10 0.41 2.55
CA SER A 190 20.94 -0.78 1.72
C SER A 190 21.81 -0.73 0.46
N LEU A 191 21.90 -1.86 -0.24
CA LEU A 191 22.60 -1.97 -1.52
C LEU A 191 21.72 -1.65 -2.74
N GLN A 192 20.48 -1.22 -2.51
CA GLN A 192 19.50 -0.91 -3.55
C GLN A 192 19.26 0.60 -3.61
N ASN A 193 19.08 1.14 -4.82
CA ASN A 193 18.58 2.49 -5.00
C ASN A 193 17.08 2.52 -4.71
N ILE A 194 16.61 3.59 -4.09
CA ILE A 194 15.21 3.79 -3.75
C ILE A 194 14.70 4.94 -4.64
N PRO A 195 13.79 4.67 -5.58
CA PRO A 195 13.41 5.64 -6.61
C PRO A 195 12.71 6.88 -6.04
N SER A 196 11.80 6.70 -5.11
CA SER A 196 11.13 7.82 -4.45
C SER A 196 10.69 7.43 -3.05
N THR A 197 10.84 8.37 -2.11
CA THR A 197 10.43 8.19 -0.72
C THR A 197 9.65 9.40 -0.25
N GLU A 198 8.44 9.19 0.23
CA GLU A 198 7.67 10.18 0.95
C GLU A 198 8.10 10.19 2.42
N LEU A 199 8.39 11.37 2.94
CA LEU A 199 8.61 11.61 4.35
C LEU A 199 7.44 12.43 4.89
N VAL A 200 6.91 12.01 6.02
CA VAL A 200 5.83 12.71 6.72
C VAL A 200 6.27 12.96 8.16
N VAL A 201 6.10 14.19 8.61
CA VAL A 201 6.28 14.55 10.01
C VAL A 201 4.93 14.81 10.67
N ILE A 202 4.74 14.22 11.84
CA ILE A 202 3.58 14.45 12.69
C ILE A 202 4.09 15.07 14.00
N VAL A 203 3.60 16.24 14.32
CA VAL A 203 3.93 16.98 15.55
C VAL A 203 2.76 16.82 16.52
N LEU A 204 3.05 16.38 17.73
CA LEU A 204 2.05 16.12 18.76
C LEU A 204 2.26 17.07 19.95
N ASP A 205 1.15 17.44 20.59
CA ASP A 205 1.13 18.15 21.87
C ASP A 205 1.31 17.18 23.07
N ASN A 206 1.27 17.73 24.28
CA ASN A 206 1.38 16.97 25.52
C ASN A 206 0.21 16.00 25.81
N LYS A 207 -0.86 16.10 25.01
CA LYS A 207 -2.06 15.24 25.08
C LYS A 207 -2.11 14.24 23.91
N GLU A 208 -1.00 14.10 23.18
CA GLU A 208 -0.89 13.27 21.97
C GLU A 208 -1.81 13.69 20.81
N ASN A 209 -2.32 14.92 20.81
CA ASN A 209 -3.07 15.43 19.66
C ASN A 209 -2.12 15.91 18.57
N ALA A 210 -2.43 15.57 17.32
CA ALA A 210 -1.70 16.13 16.19
C ALA A 210 -1.98 17.64 16.06
N ILE A 211 -0.93 18.46 16.21
CA ILE A 211 -0.96 19.91 16.10
C ILE A 211 -0.35 20.42 14.81
N GLY A 212 0.46 19.60 14.14
CA GLY A 212 1.03 19.92 12.84
C GLY A 212 1.41 18.66 12.08
N VAL A 213 1.23 18.74 10.77
CA VAL A 213 1.68 17.68 9.83
C VAL A 213 2.29 18.36 8.61
N SER A 214 3.39 17.80 8.11
CA SER A 214 3.98 18.24 6.85
C SER A 214 4.54 17.03 6.11
N ARG A 215 4.70 17.16 4.80
CA ARG A 215 5.30 16.10 3.98
C ARG A 215 6.33 16.67 3.01
N THR A 216 7.32 15.85 2.70
CA THR A 216 8.33 16.14 1.67
C THR A 216 8.67 14.85 0.93
N PHE A 217 9.29 14.99 -0.23
CA PHE A 217 9.66 13.87 -1.07
C PHE A 217 11.16 13.88 -1.29
N ILE A 218 11.75 12.69 -1.28
CA ILE A 218 13.14 12.45 -1.64
C ILE A 218 13.13 11.63 -2.92
N ASP A 219 13.63 12.21 -3.99
CA ASP A 219 13.74 11.53 -5.27
C ASP A 219 15.08 10.81 -5.36
N ASN A 220 15.04 9.53 -5.75
CA ASN A 220 16.21 8.73 -6.07
C ASN A 220 17.28 8.71 -4.96
N LEU A 221 16.92 8.18 -3.80
CA LEU A 221 17.87 7.97 -2.70
C LEU A 221 18.82 6.80 -3.05
N LEU A 222 20.04 7.12 -3.45
CA LEU A 222 21.02 6.14 -3.92
C LEU A 222 21.45 5.19 -2.80
N ARG A 223 21.91 4.00 -3.17
CA ARG A 223 22.51 3.03 -2.25
C ARG A 223 23.66 3.65 -1.46
N ASN A 224 23.76 3.34 -0.18
CA ASN A 224 24.81 3.84 0.72
C ASN A 224 25.00 5.36 0.70
N SER A 225 23.92 6.12 0.45
CA SER A 225 23.95 7.58 0.41
C SER A 225 23.00 8.20 1.43
N SER A 226 23.18 9.50 1.64
CA SER A 226 22.33 10.29 2.51
C SER A 226 21.89 11.55 1.79
N GLN A 227 20.68 12.02 2.09
CA GLN A 227 20.14 13.28 1.59
C GLN A 227 19.49 14.03 2.75
N ASP A 228 19.60 15.35 2.73
CA ASP A 228 18.96 16.20 3.69
C ASP A 228 17.53 16.51 3.27
N PHE A 229 16.65 16.67 4.26
CA PHE A 229 15.28 17.06 4.06
C PHE A 229 14.90 18.21 4.99
N VAL A 230 13.87 18.96 4.59
CA VAL A 230 13.27 20.00 5.41
C VAL A 230 11.75 19.90 5.37
N PHE A 231 11.15 20.09 6.53
CA PHE A 231 9.72 20.35 6.67
C PHE A 231 9.52 21.78 7.12
N THR A 232 8.48 22.44 6.63
CA THR A 232 8.14 23.80 6.97
C THR A 232 6.65 23.95 7.23
N TRP A 233 6.30 24.90 8.08
CA TRP A 233 4.90 25.29 8.34
C TRP A 233 4.77 26.79 8.14
N GLN A 234 3.65 27.21 7.57
CA GLN A 234 3.37 28.63 7.32
C GLN A 234 2.82 29.34 8.56
N LYS A 235 2.39 28.59 9.57
CA LYS A 235 1.85 29.11 10.82
C LYS A 235 2.67 28.63 12.00
N PRO A 236 2.84 29.47 13.02
CA PRO A 236 3.48 29.06 14.26
C PRO A 236 2.66 27.99 14.98
N PHE A 237 3.33 27.23 15.83
CA PHE A 237 2.66 26.36 16.80
C PHE A 237 2.26 27.20 18.02
N ILE A 238 0.99 27.09 18.42
CA ILE A 238 0.43 27.76 19.60
C ILE A 238 0.58 26.82 20.81
N GLU A 239 0.42 25.53 20.58
CA GLU A 239 0.54 24.48 21.59
C GLU A 239 2.01 24.08 21.80
N ASP A 240 2.33 23.61 23.02
CA ASP A 240 3.64 23.07 23.32
C ASP A 240 3.89 21.77 22.56
N ILE A 241 5.02 21.70 21.90
CA ILE A 241 5.45 20.51 21.15
C ILE A 241 6.02 19.49 22.13
N SER A 242 5.42 18.29 22.17
CA SER A 242 5.87 17.19 23.00
C SER A 242 6.62 16.13 22.21
N VAL A 243 6.07 15.70 21.07
CA VAL A 243 6.63 14.60 20.28
C VAL A 243 6.68 14.99 18.80
N ILE A 244 7.78 14.62 18.16
CA ILE A 244 7.97 14.75 16.72
C ILE A 244 8.17 13.34 16.17
N ASN A 245 7.27 12.88 15.33
CA ASN A 245 7.35 11.59 14.65
C ASN A 245 7.60 11.82 13.16
N VAL A 246 8.73 11.36 12.65
CA VAL A 246 8.99 11.32 11.20
C VAL A 246 8.84 9.88 10.72
N ILE A 247 7.93 9.68 9.80
CA ILE A 247 7.68 8.39 9.15
C ILE A 247 8.04 8.48 7.67
N TYR A 248 8.31 7.34 7.06
CA TYR A 248 8.59 7.26 5.63
C TYR A 248 7.78 6.16 4.96
N SER A 249 7.45 6.37 3.71
CA SER A 249 6.90 5.35 2.82
C SER A 249 7.57 5.40 1.45
N PHE A 250 7.78 4.24 0.85
CA PHE A 250 8.30 4.17 -0.50
C PHE A 250 7.15 4.33 -1.48
N ILE A 251 7.33 5.22 -2.44
CA ILE A 251 6.38 5.37 -3.54
C ILE A 251 6.84 4.41 -4.63
N ASN A 252 6.10 3.32 -4.79
CA ASN A 252 6.30 2.44 -5.92
C ASN A 252 5.67 3.10 -7.17
N PRO A 253 6.42 3.23 -8.27
CA PRO A 253 5.91 3.76 -9.53
C PRO A 253 4.85 2.86 -10.15
#